data_e2aac8aef48452d38d6f129aba8f3c75
#
_entry.id   e2aac8aef48452d38d6f129aba8f3c75
#
_cell.length_a   1.000
_cell.length_b   1.000
_cell.length_c   1.000
_cell.angle_alpha   90.00
_cell.angle_beta   90.00
_cell.angle_gamma   90.00
#
_symmetry.space_group_name_H-M   'P 1'
#
loop_
_entity.id
_entity.type
_entity.pdbx_description
1 polymer ?
#
loop_
_entity_poly.entity_id
_entity_poly.type
_entity_poly.pdbx_seq_one_letter_code
_entity_poly.pdbx_strand_id
1 'polypeptide(L)'
;MKKYLLAALLTIGSVLAFGQSKVVCCSKLSATQQFAMLASVEDFRALHKTPLKIHFQSSIGKAITYKTSDGKDANAFEFKAQKPTKNYLLVVHEWWGLNDWVKKESEKIYNDLGNVNVIDLDLYDGKVATTREEAGKYMQTVTEDRAKAIINGAIAYAGPKAHIATIGWCFGGGWSLQTALLAGKQCVACVMYYGMPEQDINRLKTLNCDVLGNFGNKDGYITPKVVAKFEADMKTAGKKLTAHEFDAAHGFANPSNPDYNSPATAEAYKYTIEFLKPRLR
;
A
#
# COMPACT_ATOMS: atom_id res chain seq x y z
N MET A 1 -56.67 -77.22 3.42
CA MET A 1 -55.45 -76.71 2.74
C MET A 1 -55.54 -75.17 2.72
N LYS A 2 -54.93 -74.51 3.66
CA LYS A 2 -54.95 -73.03 3.75
C LYS A 2 -53.64 -72.48 3.18
N LYS A 3 -53.73 -71.64 2.12
CA LYS A 3 -52.61 -70.94 1.52
C LYS A 3 -52.43 -69.60 2.26
N TYR A 4 -51.23 -69.41 2.85
CA TYR A 4 -50.87 -68.14 3.41
C TYR A 4 -50.12 -67.30 2.38
N LEU A 5 -50.66 -66.12 2.07
CA LEU A 5 -50.01 -65.13 1.23
C LEU A 5 -49.13 -64.28 2.17
N LEU A 6 -47.85 -64.23 1.87
CA LEU A 6 -46.89 -63.33 2.57
C LEU A 6 -46.80 -62.00 1.77
N ALA A 7 -47.29 -60.93 2.36
CA ALA A 7 -47.11 -59.60 1.80
C ALA A 7 -45.77 -58.98 2.33
N ALA A 8 -44.86 -58.73 1.41
CA ALA A 8 -43.62 -58.00 1.73
C ALA A 8 -43.86 -56.48 1.65
N LEU A 9 -43.77 -55.78 2.79
CA LEU A 9 -43.72 -54.33 2.81
C LEU A 9 -42.31 -53.85 2.48
N LEU A 10 -42.17 -53.18 1.32
CA LEU A 10 -40.97 -52.37 1.01
C LEU A 10 -41.11 -51.01 1.70
N THR A 11 -40.28 -50.74 2.71
CA THR A 11 -40.09 -49.42 3.25
C THR A 11 -39.07 -48.66 2.44
N ILE A 12 -39.50 -47.67 1.69
CA ILE A 12 -38.63 -46.71 0.99
C ILE A 12 -38.12 -45.70 2.01
N GLY A 13 -36.89 -45.86 2.46
CA GLY A 13 -36.20 -44.91 3.30
C GLY A 13 -35.74 -43.70 2.47
N SER A 14 -36.46 -42.57 2.63
CA SER A 14 -36.02 -41.29 2.03
C SER A 14 -34.80 -40.78 2.78
N VAL A 15 -33.62 -40.87 2.16
CA VAL A 15 -32.38 -40.21 2.67
C VAL A 15 -32.53 -38.73 2.37
N LEU A 16 -32.85 -37.95 3.41
CA LEU A 16 -32.72 -36.50 3.36
C LEU A 16 -31.23 -36.13 3.34
N ALA A 17 -30.73 -35.82 2.13
CA ALA A 17 -29.42 -35.22 1.99
C ALA A 17 -29.46 -33.80 2.58
N PHE A 18 -28.97 -33.62 3.79
CA PHE A 18 -28.67 -32.31 4.33
C PHE A 18 -27.51 -31.71 3.53
N GLY A 19 -27.84 -30.83 2.58
CA GLY A 19 -26.86 -29.99 1.92
C GLY A 19 -26.15 -29.15 2.97
N GLN A 20 -24.88 -29.46 3.22
CA GLN A 20 -23.99 -28.58 3.99
C GLN A 20 -23.88 -27.26 3.24
N SER A 21 -24.64 -26.26 3.66
CA SER A 21 -24.39 -24.87 3.26
C SER A 21 -22.95 -24.57 3.63
N LYS A 22 -22.08 -24.40 2.65
CA LYS A 22 -20.76 -23.81 2.89
C LYS A 22 -21.01 -22.46 3.55
N VAL A 23 -20.74 -22.37 4.84
CA VAL A 23 -20.64 -21.09 5.54
C VAL A 23 -19.53 -20.34 4.80
N VAL A 24 -19.90 -19.40 3.95
CA VAL A 24 -18.96 -18.42 3.39
C VAL A 24 -18.50 -17.64 4.60
N CYS A 25 -17.35 -18.03 5.17
CA CYS A 25 -16.64 -17.20 6.14
C CYS A 25 -16.48 -15.84 5.46
N CYS A 26 -17.14 -14.81 5.97
CA CYS A 26 -16.87 -13.44 5.59
C CYS A 26 -15.39 -13.19 5.93
N SER A 27 -14.52 -13.33 4.95
CA SER A 27 -13.12 -13.01 5.11
C SER A 27 -13.04 -11.53 5.49
N LYS A 28 -12.40 -11.23 6.62
CA LYS A 28 -12.19 -9.85 7.05
C LYS A 28 -11.46 -9.12 5.92
N LEU A 29 -11.98 -7.95 5.53
CA LEU A 29 -11.34 -7.12 4.50
C LEU A 29 -9.90 -6.81 4.91
N SER A 30 -8.99 -6.85 3.96
CA SER A 30 -7.61 -6.42 4.19
C SER A 30 -7.53 -4.92 4.51
N ALA A 31 -6.42 -4.46 5.07
CA ALA A 31 -6.20 -3.04 5.36
C ALA A 31 -6.30 -2.17 4.10
N THR A 32 -5.79 -2.65 2.97
CA THR A 32 -5.87 -1.93 1.68
C THR A 32 -7.29 -1.89 1.13
N GLN A 33 -8.07 -2.96 1.28
CA GLN A 33 -9.49 -2.98 0.91
C GLN A 33 -10.31 -2.06 1.81
N GLN A 34 -10.08 -2.07 3.12
CA GLN A 34 -10.74 -1.16 4.05
C GLN A 34 -10.46 0.31 3.68
N PHE A 35 -9.22 0.63 3.33
CA PHE A 35 -8.87 1.98 2.89
C PHE A 35 -9.55 2.34 1.56
N ALA A 36 -9.57 1.42 0.59
CA ALA A 36 -10.23 1.65 -0.69
C ALA A 36 -11.75 1.93 -0.55
N MET A 37 -12.41 1.37 0.48
CA MET A 37 -13.80 1.67 0.76
C MET A 37 -14.03 3.13 1.19
N LEU A 38 -13.04 3.83 1.73
CA LEU A 38 -13.15 5.24 2.07
C LEU A 38 -13.47 6.10 0.84
N ALA A 39 -13.10 5.66 -0.36
CA ALA A 39 -13.48 6.33 -1.60
C ALA A 39 -15.01 6.45 -1.81
N SER A 40 -15.83 5.63 -1.13
CA SER A 40 -17.27 5.73 -1.15
C SER A 40 -17.82 6.76 -0.16
N VAL A 41 -16.99 7.24 0.77
CA VAL A 41 -17.38 8.19 1.81
C VAL A 41 -17.23 9.61 1.26
N GLU A 42 -18.32 10.39 1.24
CA GLU A 42 -18.32 11.75 0.68
C GLU A 42 -17.35 12.67 1.43
N ASP A 43 -17.37 12.63 2.77
CA ASP A 43 -16.49 13.44 3.60
C ASP A 43 -15.01 13.14 3.33
N PHE A 44 -14.66 11.85 3.11
CA PHE A 44 -13.30 11.48 2.72
C PHE A 44 -12.92 12.10 1.36
N ARG A 45 -13.81 12.03 0.37
CA ARG A 45 -13.56 12.66 -0.94
C ARG A 45 -13.47 14.17 -0.84
N ALA A 46 -14.29 14.79 0.01
CA ALA A 46 -14.31 16.24 0.20
C ALA A 46 -13.00 16.80 0.74
N LEU A 47 -12.28 16.03 1.58
CA LEU A 47 -10.95 16.40 2.11
C LEU A 47 -9.87 16.41 1.02
N HIS A 48 -10.05 15.68 -0.07
CA HIS A 48 -9.07 15.55 -1.13
C HIS A 48 -9.43 16.49 -2.29
N LYS A 49 -9.04 17.74 -2.19
CA LYS A 49 -9.25 18.70 -3.29
C LYS A 49 -8.40 18.29 -4.51
N THR A 50 -8.93 18.56 -5.70
CA THR A 50 -8.23 18.29 -6.96
C THR A 50 -6.88 19.00 -6.95
N PRO A 51 -5.77 18.27 -7.18
CA PRO A 51 -4.44 18.85 -7.14
C PRO A 51 -4.24 19.87 -8.25
N LEU A 52 -3.48 20.90 -7.96
CA LEU A 52 -3.03 21.83 -9.00
C LEU A 52 -2.23 21.07 -10.04
N LYS A 53 -2.52 21.28 -11.32
CA LYS A 53 -1.73 20.69 -12.39
C LYS A 53 -0.36 21.33 -12.39
N ILE A 54 0.67 20.53 -12.32
CA ILE A 54 2.04 20.92 -12.62
C ILE A 54 2.51 20.15 -13.84
N HIS A 55 3.52 20.65 -14.52
CA HIS A 55 4.25 19.91 -15.52
C HIS A 55 5.65 19.66 -14.95
N PHE A 56 5.91 18.39 -14.63
CA PHE A 56 7.22 17.97 -14.15
C PHE A 56 7.96 17.22 -15.26
N GLN A 57 9.13 17.71 -15.58
CA GLN A 57 10.03 17.09 -16.54
C GLN A 57 11.38 16.86 -15.86
N SER A 58 11.75 15.59 -15.71
CA SER A 58 13.04 15.21 -15.15
C SER A 58 14.07 15.04 -16.26
N SER A 59 15.30 15.48 -15.99
CA SER A 59 16.46 15.21 -16.86
C SER A 59 17.15 13.88 -16.50
N ILE A 60 16.82 13.27 -15.38
CA ILE A 60 17.47 12.07 -14.84
C ILE A 60 16.50 10.89 -14.66
N GLY A 61 15.21 11.16 -14.52
CA GLY A 61 14.17 10.14 -14.41
C GLY A 61 13.60 9.75 -15.78
N LYS A 62 13.13 8.50 -15.89
CA LYS A 62 12.51 7.99 -17.11
C LYS A 62 11.38 7.01 -16.81
N ALA A 63 10.41 6.95 -17.71
CA ALA A 63 9.40 5.89 -17.69
C ALA A 63 10.06 4.54 -18.03
N ILE A 64 9.65 3.51 -17.29
CA ILE A 64 10.07 2.12 -17.50
C ILE A 64 8.85 1.21 -17.50
N THR A 65 9.03 0.01 -18.06
CA THR A 65 8.09 -1.11 -17.92
C THR A 65 8.84 -2.36 -17.47
N TYR A 66 8.15 -3.24 -16.73
CA TYR A 66 8.68 -4.53 -16.32
C TYR A 66 7.58 -5.61 -16.32
N LYS A 67 7.98 -6.86 -16.45
CA LYS A 67 7.07 -8.00 -16.47
C LYS A 67 6.50 -8.30 -15.08
N THR A 68 5.25 -8.69 -15.03
CA THR A 68 4.57 -9.15 -13.82
C THR A 68 4.11 -10.60 -13.94
N SER A 69 3.88 -11.23 -12.79
CA SER A 69 3.52 -12.67 -12.73
C SER A 69 2.15 -13.00 -13.31
N ASP A 70 1.28 -12.01 -13.51
CA ASP A 70 -0.03 -12.16 -14.12
C ASP A 70 0.00 -12.08 -15.68
N GLY A 71 1.21 -12.06 -16.26
CA GLY A 71 1.42 -12.02 -17.71
C GLY A 71 1.29 -10.63 -18.34
N LYS A 72 1.05 -9.58 -17.56
CA LYS A 72 0.98 -8.20 -18.03
C LYS A 72 2.31 -7.48 -17.83
N ASP A 73 2.44 -6.32 -18.45
CA ASP A 73 3.48 -5.37 -18.09
C ASP A 73 2.98 -4.42 -17.00
N ALA A 74 3.88 -3.96 -16.17
CA ALA A 74 3.64 -2.87 -15.23
C ALA A 74 4.42 -1.63 -15.66
N ASN A 75 3.84 -0.45 -15.46
CA ASN A 75 4.47 0.83 -15.67
C ASN A 75 5.11 1.33 -14.37
N ALA A 76 6.18 2.10 -14.50
CA ALA A 76 6.81 2.81 -13.40
C ALA A 76 7.61 4.01 -13.93
N PHE A 77 8.09 4.85 -13.00
CA PHE A 77 9.05 5.89 -13.30
C PHE A 77 10.31 5.65 -12.47
N GLU A 78 11.49 5.64 -13.11
CA GLU A 78 12.75 5.28 -12.46
C GLU A 78 13.73 6.46 -12.45
N PHE A 79 14.31 6.72 -11.28
CA PHE A 79 15.53 7.50 -11.11
C PHE A 79 16.67 6.51 -10.81
N LYS A 80 17.50 6.26 -11.80
CA LYS A 80 18.57 5.28 -11.68
C LYS A 80 19.79 5.88 -10.99
N ALA A 81 20.36 5.14 -10.05
CA ALA A 81 21.59 5.53 -9.35
C ALA A 81 22.75 5.78 -10.31
N GLN A 82 23.55 6.80 -10.02
CA GLN A 82 24.70 7.19 -10.89
C GLN A 82 25.82 6.15 -10.85
N LYS A 83 25.96 5.41 -9.76
CA LYS A 83 26.95 4.33 -9.60
C LYS A 83 26.22 3.00 -9.34
N PRO A 84 26.77 1.86 -9.76
CA PRO A 84 26.18 0.56 -9.47
C PRO A 84 25.88 0.41 -7.98
N THR A 85 24.63 0.08 -7.66
CA THR A 85 24.17 -0.16 -6.29
C THR A 85 23.07 -1.22 -6.27
N LYS A 86 22.88 -1.83 -5.11
CA LYS A 86 21.78 -2.74 -4.82
C LYS A 86 20.67 -2.08 -4.00
N ASN A 87 20.81 -0.79 -3.72
CA ASN A 87 19.85 -0.06 -2.91
C ASN A 87 18.71 0.48 -3.79
N TYR A 88 17.49 0.17 -3.39
CA TYR A 88 16.27 0.55 -4.07
C TYR A 88 15.29 1.18 -3.09
N LEU A 89 14.66 2.26 -3.51
CA LEU A 89 13.48 2.82 -2.86
C LEU A 89 12.29 2.61 -3.78
N LEU A 90 11.29 1.84 -3.35
CA LEU A 90 10.03 1.69 -4.04
C LEU A 90 9.04 2.70 -3.47
N VAL A 91 8.54 3.56 -4.33
CA VAL A 91 7.62 4.65 -3.99
C VAL A 91 6.21 4.28 -4.44
N VAL A 92 5.22 4.44 -3.58
CA VAL A 92 3.83 4.19 -3.91
C VAL A 92 3.04 5.50 -3.84
N HIS A 93 2.39 5.82 -4.96
CA HIS A 93 1.61 7.03 -5.15
C HIS A 93 0.36 7.10 -4.26
N GLU A 94 -0.18 8.30 -4.09
CA GLU A 94 -1.47 8.53 -3.46
C GLU A 94 -2.65 8.09 -4.36
N TRP A 95 -3.87 8.35 -3.92
CA TRP A 95 -5.08 7.97 -4.65
C TRP A 95 -5.26 8.66 -6.02
N TRP A 96 -4.45 9.69 -6.33
CA TRP A 96 -4.45 10.37 -7.62
C TRP A 96 -3.74 9.59 -8.74
N GLY A 97 -3.02 8.52 -8.42
CA GLY A 97 -2.17 7.80 -9.35
C GLY A 97 -0.75 8.38 -9.44
N LEU A 98 0.08 7.81 -10.32
CA LEU A 98 1.47 8.22 -10.52
C LEU A 98 1.55 9.54 -11.32
N ASN A 99 1.21 10.63 -10.66
CA ASN A 99 1.19 11.98 -11.22
C ASN A 99 2.55 12.70 -11.11
N ASP A 100 2.63 13.88 -11.64
CA ASP A 100 3.87 14.68 -11.67
C ASP A 100 4.30 15.18 -10.27
N TRP A 101 3.39 15.28 -9.29
CA TRP A 101 3.74 15.60 -7.92
C TRP A 101 4.54 14.47 -7.25
N VAL A 102 4.12 13.23 -7.46
CA VAL A 102 4.83 12.04 -6.94
C VAL A 102 6.23 11.97 -7.52
N LYS A 103 6.35 12.09 -8.84
CA LYS A 103 7.67 12.05 -9.53
C LYS A 103 8.60 13.16 -9.04
N LYS A 104 8.07 14.37 -8.84
CA LYS A 104 8.84 15.51 -8.29
C LYS A 104 9.35 15.24 -6.88
N GLU A 105 8.51 14.68 -6.01
CA GLU A 105 8.90 14.33 -4.65
C GLU A 105 9.94 13.19 -4.65
N SER A 106 9.77 12.21 -5.53
CA SER A 106 10.73 11.12 -5.71
C SER A 106 12.09 11.59 -6.21
N GLU A 107 12.14 12.55 -7.12
CA GLU A 107 13.42 13.16 -7.56
C GLU A 107 14.12 13.88 -6.39
N LYS A 108 13.36 14.60 -5.54
CA LYS A 108 13.90 15.22 -4.35
C LYS A 108 14.50 14.18 -3.39
N ILE A 109 13.75 13.12 -3.10
CA ILE A 109 14.21 12.02 -2.24
C ILE A 109 15.46 11.34 -2.83
N TYR A 110 15.47 11.08 -4.15
CA TYR A 110 16.62 10.53 -4.86
C TYR A 110 17.88 11.37 -4.66
N ASN A 111 17.78 12.69 -4.82
CA ASN A 111 18.89 13.61 -4.64
C ASN A 111 19.40 13.64 -3.19
N ASP A 112 18.49 13.60 -2.20
CA ASP A 112 18.84 13.68 -0.78
C ASP A 112 19.40 12.36 -0.22
N LEU A 113 18.96 11.21 -0.75
CA LEU A 113 19.50 9.90 -0.38
C LEU A 113 20.86 9.62 -1.02
N GLY A 114 21.10 10.12 -2.22
CA GLY A 114 22.34 9.93 -2.97
C GLY A 114 22.30 8.69 -3.87
N ASN A 115 23.24 7.72 -3.69
CA ASN A 115 23.39 6.60 -4.63
C ASN A 115 22.36 5.47 -4.38
N VAL A 116 21.11 5.71 -4.75
CA VAL A 116 19.97 4.79 -4.64
C VAL A 116 19.18 4.77 -5.95
N ASN A 117 18.60 3.62 -6.34
CA ASN A 117 17.61 3.56 -7.39
C ASN A 117 16.24 3.87 -6.79
N VAL A 118 15.48 4.81 -7.35
CA VAL A 118 14.12 5.12 -6.92
C VAL A 118 13.16 4.70 -8.02
N ILE A 119 12.15 3.92 -7.68
CA ILE A 119 11.15 3.41 -8.61
C ILE A 119 9.76 3.80 -8.09
N ASP A 120 9.10 4.70 -8.80
CA ASP A 120 7.72 5.07 -8.55
C ASP A 120 6.81 4.04 -9.20
N LEU A 121 6.12 3.25 -8.39
CA LEU A 121 5.22 2.19 -8.86
C LEU A 121 3.91 2.79 -9.35
N ASP A 122 3.41 2.32 -10.48
CA ASP A 122 2.09 2.67 -10.98
C ASP A 122 1.08 1.55 -10.70
N LEU A 123 0.34 1.69 -9.61
CA LEU A 123 -0.68 0.72 -9.23
C LEU A 123 -2.00 0.87 -10.01
N TYR A 124 -2.09 1.88 -10.89
CA TYR A 124 -3.30 2.18 -11.66
C TYR A 124 -3.17 1.88 -13.16
N ASP A 125 -2.11 1.16 -13.57
CA ASP A 125 -1.88 0.75 -14.96
C ASP A 125 -1.95 1.94 -15.95
N GLY A 126 -1.24 3.03 -15.65
CA GLY A 126 -1.14 4.23 -16.49
C GLY A 126 -2.21 5.28 -16.26
N LYS A 127 -3.14 5.06 -15.33
CA LYS A 127 -4.22 6.02 -15.08
C LYS A 127 -3.80 7.05 -14.04
N VAL A 128 -4.05 8.31 -14.34
CA VAL A 128 -3.90 9.44 -13.42
C VAL A 128 -5.23 10.15 -13.31
N ALA A 129 -5.75 10.26 -12.10
CA ALA A 129 -7.04 10.91 -11.86
C ALA A 129 -6.91 12.43 -11.95
N THR A 130 -7.91 13.05 -12.59
CA THR A 130 -8.05 14.50 -12.72
C THR A 130 -9.22 15.05 -11.91
N THR A 131 -10.10 14.17 -11.44
CA THR A 131 -11.22 14.47 -10.55
C THR A 131 -11.23 13.53 -9.35
N ARG A 132 -11.93 13.92 -8.28
CA ARG A 132 -12.11 13.08 -7.07
C ARG A 132 -12.86 11.78 -7.38
N GLU A 133 -13.81 11.86 -8.30
CA GLU A 133 -14.61 10.74 -8.76
C GLU A 133 -13.74 9.69 -9.46
N GLU A 134 -12.85 10.15 -10.35
CA GLU A 134 -11.87 9.27 -11.00
C GLU A 134 -10.91 8.65 -10.00
N ALA A 135 -10.36 9.45 -9.06
CA ALA A 135 -9.45 8.97 -8.04
C ALA A 135 -10.11 7.89 -7.17
N GLY A 136 -11.33 8.15 -6.70
CA GLY A 136 -12.11 7.17 -5.94
C GLY A 136 -12.39 5.90 -6.73
N LYS A 137 -12.77 6.02 -8.01
CA LYS A 137 -12.99 4.89 -8.90
C LYS A 137 -11.71 4.08 -9.12
N TYR A 138 -10.59 4.72 -9.40
CA TYR A 138 -9.33 4.02 -9.62
C TYR A 138 -8.89 3.30 -8.35
N MET A 139 -8.93 3.95 -7.19
CA MET A 139 -8.60 3.33 -5.91
C MET A 139 -9.44 2.08 -5.61
N GLN A 140 -10.76 2.12 -5.90
CA GLN A 140 -11.66 0.99 -5.71
C GLN A 140 -11.48 -0.15 -6.72
N THR A 141 -10.98 0.15 -7.93
CA THR A 141 -10.78 -0.84 -8.99
C THR A 141 -9.45 -1.57 -8.92
N VAL A 142 -8.52 -1.11 -8.10
CA VAL A 142 -7.27 -1.84 -7.85
C VAL A 142 -7.57 -3.14 -7.12
N THR A 143 -7.34 -4.26 -7.79
CA THR A 143 -7.39 -5.57 -7.13
C THR A 143 -6.07 -5.83 -6.41
N GLU A 144 -6.15 -6.50 -5.25
CA GLU A 144 -4.92 -6.87 -4.52
C GLU A 144 -3.98 -7.73 -5.34
N ASP A 145 -4.53 -8.64 -6.16
CA ASP A 145 -3.72 -9.52 -7.00
C ASP A 145 -2.92 -8.73 -8.03
N ARG A 146 -3.56 -7.71 -8.68
CA ARG A 146 -2.84 -6.85 -9.63
C ARG A 146 -1.80 -5.99 -8.94
N ALA A 147 -2.13 -5.37 -7.83
CA ALA A 147 -1.18 -4.57 -7.06
C ALA A 147 0.01 -5.42 -6.58
N LYS A 148 -0.25 -6.62 -6.05
CA LYS A 148 0.80 -7.57 -5.66
C LYS A 148 1.64 -8.03 -6.86
N ALA A 149 1.05 -8.24 -8.04
CA ALA A 149 1.78 -8.58 -9.26
C ALA A 149 2.72 -7.45 -9.69
N ILE A 150 2.26 -6.20 -9.68
CA ILE A 150 3.07 -5.00 -9.96
C ILE A 150 4.24 -4.89 -8.97
N ILE A 151 3.96 -4.98 -7.67
CA ILE A 151 4.97 -4.87 -6.61
C ILE A 151 6.02 -5.99 -6.72
N ASN A 152 5.58 -7.23 -6.87
CA ASN A 152 6.50 -8.37 -7.03
C ASN A 152 7.33 -8.27 -8.31
N GLY A 153 6.76 -7.73 -9.38
CA GLY A 153 7.49 -7.41 -10.60
C GLY A 153 8.61 -6.39 -10.37
N ALA A 154 8.35 -5.32 -9.60
CA ALA A 154 9.37 -4.34 -9.24
C ALA A 154 10.47 -4.92 -8.34
N ILE A 155 10.11 -5.78 -7.38
CA ILE A 155 11.07 -6.51 -6.54
C ILE A 155 11.96 -7.43 -7.40
N ALA A 156 11.36 -8.14 -8.37
CA ALA A 156 12.10 -8.97 -9.32
C ALA A 156 13.01 -8.14 -10.23
N TYR A 157 12.54 -6.97 -10.70
CA TYR A 157 13.32 -6.01 -11.49
C TYR A 157 14.54 -5.49 -10.72
N ALA A 158 14.39 -5.19 -9.42
CA ALA A 158 15.50 -4.80 -8.54
C ALA A 158 16.53 -5.93 -8.35
N GLY A 159 16.09 -7.17 -8.51
CA GLY A 159 16.93 -8.38 -8.44
C GLY A 159 17.03 -8.98 -7.03
N PRO A 160 17.50 -10.25 -6.94
CA PRO A 160 17.39 -11.05 -5.71
C PRO A 160 18.35 -10.60 -4.58
N LYS A 161 19.27 -9.71 -4.86
CA LYS A 161 20.24 -9.18 -3.88
C LYS A 161 19.97 -7.71 -3.55
N ALA A 162 18.79 -7.17 -3.94
CA ALA A 162 18.45 -5.78 -3.67
C ALA A 162 18.16 -5.57 -2.18
N HIS A 163 18.57 -4.41 -1.68
CA HIS A 163 18.14 -3.85 -0.40
C HIS A 163 17.01 -2.87 -0.70
N ILE A 164 15.81 -3.22 -0.29
CA ILE A 164 14.60 -2.50 -0.68
C ILE A 164 14.05 -1.72 0.51
N ALA A 165 13.99 -0.41 0.38
CA ALA A 165 13.16 0.43 1.23
C ALA A 165 11.86 0.76 0.50
N THR A 166 10.81 1.08 1.27
CA THR A 166 9.51 1.46 0.72
C THR A 166 9.04 2.78 1.32
N ILE A 167 8.32 3.57 0.53
CA ILE A 167 7.69 4.80 0.98
C ILE A 167 6.38 5.01 0.22
N GLY A 168 5.40 5.61 0.88
CA GLY A 168 4.13 5.99 0.24
C GLY A 168 3.28 6.86 1.14
N TRP A 169 2.30 7.53 0.52
CA TRP A 169 1.41 8.49 1.16
C TRP A 169 -0.05 8.09 0.96
N CYS A 170 -0.90 8.29 1.95
CA CYS A 170 -2.34 8.03 1.87
C CYS A 170 -2.61 6.57 1.46
N PHE A 171 -3.28 6.32 0.34
CA PHE A 171 -3.41 5.00 -0.28
C PHE A 171 -2.05 4.28 -0.40
N GLY A 172 -1.05 4.99 -0.91
CA GLY A 172 0.31 4.47 -1.03
C GLY A 172 1.00 4.23 0.30
N GLY A 173 0.62 4.92 1.38
CA GLY A 173 1.17 4.66 2.72
C GLY A 173 0.81 3.26 3.21
N GLY A 174 -0.42 2.83 3.01
CA GLY A 174 -0.84 1.45 3.29
C GLY A 174 -0.13 0.45 2.38
N TRP A 175 -0.03 0.75 1.09
CA TRP A 175 0.67 -0.10 0.12
C TRP A 175 2.19 -0.13 0.32
N SER A 176 2.81 0.90 0.90
CA SER A 176 4.21 0.86 1.31
C SER A 176 4.46 -0.26 2.32
N LEU A 177 3.60 -0.40 3.35
CA LEU A 177 3.69 -1.49 4.31
C LEU A 177 3.45 -2.86 3.65
N GLN A 178 2.49 -2.97 2.73
CA GLN A 178 2.27 -4.19 1.97
C GLN A 178 3.48 -4.54 1.09
N THR A 179 4.10 -3.54 0.46
CA THR A 179 5.34 -3.71 -0.33
C THR A 179 6.50 -4.21 0.54
N ALA A 180 6.63 -3.67 1.75
CA ALA A 180 7.64 -4.13 2.71
C ALA A 180 7.43 -5.60 3.13
N LEU A 181 6.18 -6.00 3.36
CA LEU A 181 5.80 -7.39 3.65
C LEU A 181 6.12 -8.31 2.47
N LEU A 182 5.83 -7.89 1.23
CA LEU A 182 6.11 -8.67 0.01
C LEU A 182 7.61 -8.77 -0.30
N ALA A 183 8.39 -7.73 -0.03
CA ALA A 183 9.83 -7.73 -0.21
C ALA A 183 10.56 -8.67 0.77
N GLY A 184 9.91 -9.06 1.86
CA GLY A 184 10.40 -10.07 2.78
C GLY A 184 11.81 -9.73 3.30
N LYS A 185 12.76 -10.65 3.15
CA LYS A 185 14.15 -10.46 3.63
C LYS A 185 14.94 -9.38 2.88
N GLN A 186 14.47 -8.94 1.72
CA GLN A 186 15.09 -7.83 0.98
C GLN A 186 14.68 -6.46 1.56
N CYS A 187 13.61 -6.41 2.35
CA CYS A 187 13.16 -5.16 2.95
C CYS A 187 14.09 -4.71 4.06
N VAL A 188 14.60 -3.47 3.95
CA VAL A 188 15.50 -2.85 4.93
C VAL A 188 14.86 -1.68 5.68
N ALA A 189 13.80 -1.08 5.14
CA ALA A 189 13.08 0.04 5.74
C ALA A 189 11.67 0.17 5.12
N CYS A 190 10.69 0.61 5.93
CA CYS A 190 9.36 0.97 5.45
C CYS A 190 8.98 2.34 6.01
N VAL A 191 8.55 3.26 5.14
CA VAL A 191 8.03 4.57 5.53
C VAL A 191 6.58 4.69 5.11
N MET A 192 5.73 5.06 6.05
CA MET A 192 4.30 5.28 5.82
C MET A 192 3.93 6.72 6.17
N TYR A 193 3.23 7.39 5.28
CA TYR A 193 2.56 8.66 5.59
C TYR A 193 1.04 8.43 5.58
N TYR A 194 0.40 8.66 6.71
CA TYR A 194 -1.06 8.62 6.93
C TYR A 194 -1.79 7.51 6.13
N GLY A 195 -1.19 6.34 6.02
CA GLY A 195 -1.77 5.18 5.36
C GLY A 195 -2.41 4.21 6.36
N MET A 196 -3.40 3.43 5.89
CA MET A 196 -4.04 2.41 6.71
C MET A 196 -3.04 1.28 7.03
N PRO A 197 -2.78 1.01 8.33
CA PRO A 197 -1.84 -0.04 8.70
C PRO A 197 -2.43 -1.45 8.54
N GLU A 198 -1.54 -2.43 8.38
CA GLU A 198 -1.89 -3.85 8.47
C GLU A 198 -2.40 -4.19 9.88
N GLN A 199 -3.47 -4.98 9.94
CA GLN A 199 -4.14 -5.33 11.18
C GLN A 199 -4.00 -6.83 11.54
N ASP A 200 -3.49 -7.64 10.63
CA ASP A 200 -3.20 -9.04 10.90
C ASP A 200 -1.81 -9.19 11.54
N ILE A 201 -1.80 -9.49 12.83
CA ILE A 201 -0.57 -9.68 13.60
C ILE A 201 0.30 -10.80 13.00
N ASN A 202 -0.28 -11.85 12.42
CA ASN A 202 0.50 -12.92 11.81
C ASN A 202 1.22 -12.44 10.54
N ARG A 203 0.60 -11.56 9.78
CA ARG A 203 1.26 -10.89 8.66
C ARG A 203 2.33 -9.93 9.15
N LEU A 204 2.05 -9.10 10.16
CA LEU A 204 3.06 -8.22 10.76
C LEU A 204 4.29 -8.98 11.26
N LYS A 205 4.13 -10.19 11.81
CA LYS A 205 5.26 -11.05 12.24
C LYS A 205 6.21 -11.40 11.10
N THR A 206 5.76 -11.38 9.84
CA THR A 206 6.59 -11.68 8.68
C THR A 206 7.42 -10.49 8.20
N LEU A 207 7.18 -9.28 8.72
CA LEU A 207 7.94 -8.09 8.36
C LEU A 207 9.42 -8.24 8.75
N ASN A 208 10.34 -7.82 7.88
CA ASN A 208 11.78 -7.97 8.10
C ASN A 208 12.53 -6.65 8.26
N CYS A 209 11.84 -5.54 8.36
CA CYS A 209 12.42 -4.22 8.52
C CYS A 209 11.72 -3.40 9.62
N ASP A 210 12.38 -2.34 10.07
CA ASP A 210 11.76 -1.31 10.90
C ASP A 210 10.76 -0.48 10.07
N VAL A 211 9.76 0.09 10.74
CA VAL A 211 8.76 0.98 10.15
C VAL A 211 8.88 2.37 10.76
N LEU A 212 8.86 3.39 9.92
CA LEU A 212 8.61 4.79 10.28
C LEU A 212 7.20 5.17 9.82
N GLY A 213 6.36 5.63 10.73
CA GLY A 213 5.02 6.12 10.44
C GLY A 213 4.91 7.62 10.73
N ASN A 214 4.41 8.40 9.78
CA ASN A 214 4.14 9.83 9.91
C ASN A 214 2.63 10.05 9.80
N PHE A 215 1.99 10.48 10.88
CA PHE A 215 0.53 10.59 10.99
C PHE A 215 0.11 11.98 11.44
N GLY A 216 -1.10 12.39 11.04
CA GLY A 216 -1.71 13.62 11.56
C GLY A 216 -2.62 13.31 12.75
N ASN A 217 -2.48 14.04 13.86
CA ASN A 217 -3.34 13.83 15.04
C ASN A 217 -4.76 14.40 14.86
N LYS A 218 -4.98 15.18 13.78
CA LYS A 218 -6.30 15.68 13.34
C LYS A 218 -6.88 14.88 12.17
N ASP A 219 -6.25 13.75 11.81
CA ASP A 219 -6.76 12.85 10.77
C ASP A 219 -8.04 12.15 11.25
N GLY A 220 -9.13 12.33 10.53
CA GLY A 220 -10.43 11.75 10.86
C GLY A 220 -10.57 10.27 10.47
N TYR A 221 -9.61 9.71 9.72
CA TYR A 221 -9.66 8.34 9.18
C TYR A 221 -8.52 7.46 9.71
N ILE A 222 -7.29 7.94 9.61
CA ILE A 222 -6.14 7.31 10.27
C ILE A 222 -5.93 8.04 11.62
N THR A 223 -6.91 7.87 12.49
CA THR A 223 -7.00 8.58 13.76
C THR A 223 -5.87 8.18 14.73
N PRO A 224 -5.57 8.98 15.76
CA PRO A 224 -4.64 8.59 16.83
C PRO A 224 -4.97 7.22 17.44
N LYS A 225 -6.25 6.86 17.52
CA LYS A 225 -6.68 5.52 17.98
C LYS A 225 -6.21 4.40 17.01
N VAL A 226 -6.27 4.64 15.71
CA VAL A 226 -5.75 3.69 14.70
C VAL A 226 -4.25 3.57 14.82
N VAL A 227 -3.53 4.69 15.01
CA VAL A 227 -2.07 4.71 15.20
C VAL A 227 -1.68 3.95 16.49
N ALA A 228 -2.31 4.25 17.62
CA ALA A 228 -2.04 3.57 18.89
C ALA A 228 -2.30 2.05 18.80
N LYS A 229 -3.35 1.65 18.06
CA LYS A 229 -3.60 0.22 17.80
C LYS A 229 -2.49 -0.39 16.96
N PHE A 230 -2.01 0.29 15.93
CA PHE A 230 -0.91 -0.18 15.10
C PHE A 230 0.39 -0.34 15.89
N GLU A 231 0.69 0.60 16.80
CA GLU A 231 1.84 0.48 17.72
C GLU A 231 1.72 -0.78 18.62
N ALA A 232 0.53 -1.02 19.17
CA ALA A 232 0.26 -2.22 19.98
C ALA A 232 0.39 -3.52 19.17
N ASP A 233 -0.12 -3.54 17.93
CA ASP A 233 -0.05 -4.68 17.02
C ASP A 233 1.41 -4.98 16.61
N MET A 234 2.19 -3.94 16.28
CA MET A 234 3.62 -4.06 15.95
C MET A 234 4.42 -4.58 17.15
N LYS A 235 4.16 -4.07 18.35
CA LYS A 235 4.77 -4.57 19.59
C LYS A 235 4.44 -6.05 19.81
N THR A 236 3.17 -6.43 19.63
CA THR A 236 2.71 -7.83 19.77
C THR A 236 3.34 -8.74 18.71
N ALA A 237 3.57 -8.21 17.51
CA ALA A 237 4.29 -8.92 16.45
C ALA A 237 5.81 -9.01 16.69
N GLY A 238 6.35 -8.32 17.70
CA GLY A 238 7.80 -8.23 17.94
C GLY A 238 8.54 -7.41 16.89
N LYS A 239 7.85 -6.41 16.31
CA LYS A 239 8.39 -5.53 15.26
C LYS A 239 8.52 -4.10 15.75
N LYS A 240 9.47 -3.36 15.14
CA LYS A 240 9.75 -1.99 15.53
C LYS A 240 8.99 -1.01 14.65
N LEU A 241 8.18 -0.15 15.30
CA LEU A 241 7.55 1.03 14.72
C LEU A 241 8.07 2.26 15.45
N THR A 242 8.45 3.27 14.70
CA THR A 242 8.60 4.64 15.17
C THR A 242 7.46 5.45 14.58
N ALA A 243 6.49 5.85 15.39
CA ALA A 243 5.38 6.69 14.96
C ALA A 243 5.63 8.13 15.38
N HIS A 244 5.43 9.06 14.45
CA HIS A 244 5.37 10.50 14.70
C HIS A 244 3.96 10.99 14.40
N GLU A 245 3.38 11.71 15.37
CA GLU A 245 2.09 12.36 15.21
C GLU A 245 2.28 13.88 15.16
N PHE A 246 1.80 14.50 14.09
CA PHE A 246 1.91 15.92 13.82
C PHE A 246 0.59 16.63 14.07
N ASP A 247 0.62 17.90 14.45
CA ASP A 247 -0.59 18.72 14.56
C ASP A 247 -1.13 19.10 13.17
N ALA A 248 -1.67 18.09 12.47
CA ALA A 248 -2.06 18.17 11.06
C ALA A 248 -3.21 17.20 10.74
N ALA A 249 -3.92 17.50 9.65
CA ALA A 249 -4.97 16.65 9.08
C ALA A 249 -4.42 15.58 8.15
N HIS A 250 -5.31 14.72 7.58
CA HIS A 250 -4.97 13.78 6.54
C HIS A 250 -4.35 14.48 5.31
N GLY A 251 -3.33 13.89 4.71
CA GLY A 251 -2.71 14.45 3.50
C GLY A 251 -1.83 15.69 3.75
N PHE A 252 -1.42 15.96 5.00
CA PHE A 252 -0.65 17.14 5.38
C PHE A 252 0.67 17.30 4.62
N ALA A 253 1.27 16.22 4.16
CA ALA A 253 2.54 16.23 3.44
C ALA A 253 2.39 16.29 1.91
N ASN A 254 1.17 16.45 1.39
CA ASN A 254 0.94 16.59 -0.05
C ASN A 254 0.90 18.08 -0.45
N PRO A 255 1.90 18.61 -1.18
CA PRO A 255 1.96 20.02 -1.56
C PRO A 255 0.80 20.49 -2.47
N SER A 256 0.10 19.54 -3.11
CA SER A 256 -1.09 19.84 -3.90
C SER A 256 -2.37 19.92 -3.08
N ASN A 257 -2.34 19.53 -1.81
CA ASN A 257 -3.48 19.57 -0.91
C ASN A 257 -3.60 20.98 -0.27
N PRO A 258 -4.79 21.61 -0.25
CA PRO A 258 -5.00 22.86 0.49
C PRO A 258 -4.70 22.78 1.99
N ASP A 259 -4.82 21.60 2.58
CA ASP A 259 -4.50 21.36 3.99
C ASP A 259 -3.00 21.00 4.20
N TYR A 260 -2.17 21.30 3.17
CA TYR A 260 -0.73 21.16 3.25
C TYR A 260 -0.15 21.92 4.43
N ASN A 261 0.52 21.19 5.32
CA ASN A 261 1.18 21.75 6.49
C ASN A 261 2.70 21.72 6.28
N SER A 262 3.25 22.83 5.80
CA SER A 262 4.67 22.94 5.47
C SER A 262 5.61 22.63 6.65
N PRO A 263 5.39 23.14 7.88
CA PRO A 263 6.22 22.78 9.03
C PRO A 263 6.19 21.27 9.35
N ALA A 264 5.01 20.68 9.46
CA ALA A 264 4.86 19.25 9.72
C ALA A 264 5.48 18.39 8.61
N THR A 265 5.33 18.82 7.35
CA THR A 265 5.93 18.14 6.20
C THR A 265 7.45 18.19 6.24
N ALA A 266 8.03 19.35 6.56
CA ALA A 266 9.48 19.50 6.63
C ALA A 266 10.09 18.61 7.74
N GLU A 267 9.43 18.54 8.89
CA GLU A 267 9.86 17.71 10.01
C GLU A 267 9.70 16.20 9.67
N ALA A 268 8.55 15.79 9.15
CA ALA A 268 8.32 14.41 8.70
C ALA A 268 9.31 13.98 7.61
N TYR A 269 9.63 14.88 6.68
CA TYR A 269 10.63 14.64 5.65
C TYR A 269 12.03 14.45 6.24
N LYS A 270 12.42 15.28 7.20
CA LYS A 270 13.69 15.15 7.92
C LYS A 270 13.78 13.76 8.56
N TYR A 271 12.77 13.33 9.32
CA TYR A 271 12.74 11.98 9.92
C TYR A 271 12.81 10.88 8.86
N THR A 272 12.14 11.07 7.73
CA THR A 272 12.18 10.12 6.61
C THR A 272 13.59 9.95 6.05
N ILE A 273 14.31 11.04 5.77
CA ILE A 273 15.68 10.96 5.23
C ILE A 273 16.66 10.41 6.28
N GLU A 274 16.55 10.83 7.54
CA GLU A 274 17.35 10.31 8.66
C GLU A 274 17.12 8.80 8.87
N PHE A 275 15.90 8.32 8.65
CA PHE A 275 15.56 6.90 8.76
C PHE A 275 16.04 6.06 7.57
N LEU A 276 15.86 6.55 6.34
CA LEU A 276 16.20 5.82 5.12
C LEU A 276 17.72 5.80 4.84
N LYS A 277 18.39 6.92 5.01
CA LYS A 277 19.80 7.10 4.58
C LYS A 277 20.78 6.09 5.17
N PRO A 278 20.75 5.74 6.47
CA PRO A 278 21.65 4.72 7.03
C PRO A 278 21.28 3.28 6.59
N ARG A 279 20.07 3.04 6.14
CA ARG A 279 19.55 1.71 5.74
C ARG A 279 19.75 1.42 4.25
N LEU A 280 20.05 2.45 3.46
CA LEU A 280 20.30 2.38 2.01
C LEU A 280 21.76 2.78 1.67
N ARG A 281 22.71 2.36 2.49
CA ARG A 281 24.16 2.59 2.28
C ARG A 281 24.87 1.34 1.77
#